data_1431315cd1783754e4d08904cdee2487
#
_entry.id   1431315cd1783754e4d08904cdee2487
#
_cell.length_a   1.000
_cell.length_b   1.000
_cell.length_c   1.000
_cell.angle_alpha   90.00
_cell.angle_beta   90.00
_cell.angle_gamma   90.00
#
_symmetry.space_group_name_H-M   'P 1'
#
loop_
_entity.id
_entity.type
_entity.pdbx_description
1 polymer ?
#
loop_
_entity_poly.entity_id
_entity_poly.type
_entity_poly.pdbx_seq_one_letter_code
_entity_poly.pdbx_strand_id
1 'polypeptide(L)'
;MTAYADLLFFYLLALLLLPAILLGLLGKSLKAYGLFFSAAMLCIVFGENGQMLSLIVFVLWELCLCGIFWMYGRKSRPLLWVSVLLALLPLALVKLGEICTPFAFIRLMAVSYMTFRAVQVLLESYDGAIKELRPLYLAYFLLFFPSVPAGPID
;
A
#
# COMPACT_ATOMS: atom_id res chain seq x y z
N MET A 1 2.83 -8.47 -17.66
CA MET A 1 2.49 -9.70 -16.90
C MET A 1 1.18 -9.51 -16.18
N THR A 2 0.23 -10.41 -16.36
CA THR A 2 -1.01 -10.41 -15.56
C THR A 2 -0.71 -11.15 -14.26
N ALA A 3 -0.75 -10.44 -13.11
CA ALA A 3 -0.61 -11.06 -11.81
C ALA A 3 -1.64 -12.20 -11.70
N TYR A 4 -1.20 -13.37 -11.23
CA TYR A 4 -1.98 -14.61 -11.08
C TYR A 4 -2.35 -15.39 -12.37
N ALA A 5 -2.07 -14.89 -13.57
CA ALA A 5 -2.32 -15.64 -14.81
C ALA A 5 -1.06 -16.33 -15.37
N ASP A 6 0.13 -15.86 -14.97
CA ASP A 6 1.40 -16.38 -15.49
C ASP A 6 2.08 -17.33 -14.50
N LEU A 7 2.48 -18.50 -14.99
CA LEU A 7 3.21 -19.52 -14.22
C LEU A 7 4.56 -18.98 -13.72
N LEU A 8 5.17 -18.07 -14.46
CA LEU A 8 6.40 -17.37 -14.10
C LEU A 8 6.22 -16.47 -12.87
N PHE A 9 5.04 -15.88 -12.70
CA PHE A 9 4.70 -15.10 -11.49
C PHE A 9 4.75 -15.98 -10.23
N PHE A 10 4.14 -17.19 -10.28
CA PHE A 10 4.15 -18.11 -9.14
C PHE A 10 5.55 -18.65 -8.85
N TYR A 11 6.35 -18.89 -9.91
CA TYR A 11 7.74 -19.30 -9.74
C TYR A 11 8.58 -18.24 -9.04
N LEU A 12 8.48 -16.97 -9.46
CA LEU A 12 9.16 -15.84 -8.82
C LEU A 12 8.66 -15.64 -7.37
N LEU A 13 7.36 -15.77 -7.14
CA LEU A 13 6.79 -15.71 -5.80
C LEU A 13 7.37 -16.80 -4.90
N ALA A 14 7.40 -18.04 -5.36
CA ALA A 14 7.98 -19.15 -4.61
C ALA A 14 9.46 -18.94 -4.33
N LEU A 15 10.23 -18.52 -5.33
CA LEU A 15 11.68 -18.25 -5.20
C LEU A 15 11.94 -17.16 -4.14
N LEU A 16 11.14 -16.10 -4.13
CA LEU A 16 11.28 -15.01 -3.18
C LEU A 16 10.74 -15.38 -1.77
N LEU A 17 9.87 -16.38 -1.65
CA LEU A 17 9.39 -16.87 -0.35
C LEU A 17 10.41 -17.76 0.36
N LEU A 18 11.29 -18.46 -0.37
CA LEU A 18 12.29 -19.34 0.23
C LEU A 18 13.19 -18.64 1.25
N PRO A 19 13.80 -17.45 0.96
CA PRO A 19 14.60 -16.75 1.95
C PRO A 19 13.76 -16.26 3.17
N ALA A 20 12.47 -15.94 2.96
CA ALA A 20 11.59 -15.57 4.07
C ALA A 20 11.40 -16.72 5.04
N ILE A 21 11.17 -17.94 4.52
CA ILE A 21 11.04 -19.16 5.33
C ILE A 21 12.33 -19.42 6.09
N LEU A 22 13.48 -19.35 5.42
CA LEU A 22 14.80 -19.55 6.04
C LEU A 22 15.07 -18.53 7.16
N LEU A 23 14.78 -17.23 6.92
CA LEU A 23 14.91 -16.19 7.94
C LEU A 23 13.98 -16.43 9.12
N GLY A 24 12.74 -16.87 8.88
CA GLY A 24 11.78 -17.25 9.90
C GLY A 24 12.27 -18.41 10.77
N LEU A 25 12.82 -19.47 10.14
CA LEU A 25 13.40 -20.61 10.86
C LEU A 25 14.62 -20.23 11.69
N LEU A 26 15.42 -19.24 11.22
CA LEU A 26 16.56 -18.69 11.95
C LEU A 26 16.19 -17.70 13.04
N GLY A 27 14.89 -17.43 13.28
CA GLY A 27 14.40 -16.47 14.28
C GLY A 27 14.78 -15.00 13.99
N LYS A 28 15.17 -14.69 12.73
CA LYS A 28 15.53 -13.31 12.34
C LYS A 28 14.31 -12.49 11.98
N SER A 29 14.41 -11.17 12.18
CA SER A 29 13.32 -10.24 11.85
C SER A 29 13.06 -10.20 10.35
N LEU A 30 11.82 -10.53 9.96
CA LEU A 30 11.35 -10.53 8.56
C LEU A 30 11.01 -9.13 8.02
N LYS A 31 11.08 -8.08 8.85
CA LYS A 31 10.58 -6.74 8.51
C LYS A 31 11.30 -6.12 7.32
N ALA A 32 12.64 -6.12 7.33
CA ALA A 32 13.43 -5.57 6.24
C ALA A 32 13.30 -6.41 4.96
N TYR A 33 13.30 -7.74 5.11
CA TYR A 33 13.11 -8.64 3.98
C TYR A 33 11.71 -8.51 3.38
N GLY A 34 10.67 -8.42 4.22
CA GLY A 34 9.28 -8.25 3.77
C GLY A 34 9.08 -6.93 3.01
N LEU A 35 9.73 -5.83 3.42
CA LEU A 35 9.73 -4.58 2.67
C LEU A 35 10.40 -4.75 1.30
N PHE A 36 11.60 -5.37 1.27
CA PHE A 36 12.32 -5.65 0.03
C PHE A 36 11.51 -6.56 -0.90
N PHE A 37 10.96 -7.64 -0.37
CA PHE A 37 10.09 -8.57 -1.10
C PHE A 37 8.88 -7.84 -1.71
N SER A 38 8.18 -7.03 -0.91
CA SER A 38 7.02 -6.28 -1.37
C SER A 38 7.40 -5.27 -2.46
N ALA A 39 8.50 -4.53 -2.27
CA ALA A 39 8.99 -3.59 -3.28
C ALA A 39 9.39 -4.30 -4.59
N ALA A 40 10.12 -5.42 -4.51
CA ALA A 40 10.53 -6.19 -5.68
C ALA A 40 9.32 -6.72 -6.47
N MET A 41 8.33 -7.29 -5.78
CA MET A 41 7.12 -7.79 -6.43
C MET A 41 6.26 -6.68 -7.03
N LEU A 42 6.18 -5.53 -6.37
CA LEU A 42 5.50 -4.35 -6.93
C LEU A 42 6.22 -3.82 -8.18
N CYS A 43 7.57 -3.82 -8.18
CA CYS A 43 8.35 -3.47 -9.37
C CYS A 43 8.06 -4.43 -10.54
N ILE A 44 7.94 -5.73 -10.29
CA ILE A 44 7.62 -6.72 -11.32
C ILE A 44 6.21 -6.52 -11.87
N VAL A 45 5.23 -6.25 -11.00
CA VAL A 45 3.82 -6.12 -11.40
C VAL A 45 3.51 -4.77 -12.05
N PHE A 46 4.11 -3.68 -11.55
CA PHE A 46 3.85 -2.31 -12.00
C PHE A 46 4.97 -1.68 -12.82
N GLY A 47 6.08 -2.40 -13.06
CA GLY A 47 7.23 -1.88 -13.81
C GLY A 47 6.97 -1.60 -15.28
N GLU A 48 5.92 -2.20 -15.85
CA GLU A 48 5.48 -1.94 -17.21
C GLU A 48 4.59 -0.68 -17.26
N ASN A 49 4.71 0.13 -18.32
CA ASN A 49 3.81 1.26 -18.63
C ASN A 49 3.85 2.51 -17.72
N GLY A 50 4.94 2.80 -17.02
CA GLY A 50 5.06 4.03 -16.22
C GLY A 50 4.19 4.07 -14.95
N GLN A 51 3.54 2.98 -14.61
CA GLN A 51 2.65 2.87 -13.43
C GLN A 51 3.40 3.00 -12.10
N MET A 52 4.71 2.69 -12.10
CA MET A 52 5.57 2.82 -10.91
C MET A 52 5.63 4.23 -10.36
N LEU A 53 5.76 5.24 -11.22
CA LEU A 53 5.80 6.63 -10.79
C LEU A 53 4.50 7.03 -10.08
N SER A 54 3.37 6.66 -10.66
CA SER A 54 2.05 6.93 -10.10
C SER A 54 1.84 6.21 -8.76
N LEU A 55 2.32 4.98 -8.64
CA LEU A 55 2.29 4.22 -7.39
C LEU A 55 3.14 4.89 -6.30
N ILE A 56 4.36 5.32 -6.65
CA ILE A 56 5.26 6.01 -5.71
C ILE A 56 4.63 7.32 -5.22
N VAL A 57 4.11 8.14 -6.13
CA VAL A 57 3.43 9.41 -5.79
C VAL A 57 2.24 9.14 -4.87
N PHE A 58 1.44 8.13 -5.17
CA PHE A 58 0.29 7.75 -4.35
C PHE A 58 0.72 7.30 -2.94
N VAL A 59 1.72 6.43 -2.84
CA VAL A 59 2.22 5.94 -1.54
C VAL A 59 2.81 7.09 -0.72
N LEU A 60 3.57 7.99 -1.35
CA LEU A 60 4.10 9.17 -0.68
C LEU A 60 2.97 10.08 -0.17
N TRP A 61 1.91 10.27 -0.96
CA TRP A 61 0.73 11.02 -0.54
C TRP A 61 0.12 10.44 0.74
N GLU A 62 -0.16 9.14 0.76
CA GLU A 62 -0.77 8.47 1.91
C GLU A 62 0.15 8.47 3.14
N LEU A 63 1.46 8.28 2.95
CA LEU A 63 2.45 8.35 4.03
C LEU A 63 2.51 9.75 4.66
N CYS A 64 2.54 10.79 3.83
CA CYS A 64 2.55 12.18 4.29
C CYS A 64 1.26 12.52 5.05
N LEU A 65 0.11 12.10 4.50
CA LEU A 65 -1.19 12.34 5.11
C LEU A 65 -1.30 11.70 6.49
N CYS A 66 -0.97 10.41 6.59
CA CYS A 66 -0.97 9.68 7.86
C CYS A 66 0.02 10.28 8.86
N GLY A 67 1.22 10.69 8.40
CA GLY A 67 2.23 11.32 9.23
C GLY A 67 1.78 12.68 9.78
N ILE A 68 1.24 13.55 8.93
CA ILE A 68 0.72 14.87 9.31
C ILE A 68 -0.45 14.71 10.29
N PHE A 69 -1.39 13.80 9.99
CA PHE A 69 -2.51 13.53 10.89
C PHE A 69 -2.03 13.03 12.25
N TRP A 70 -1.08 12.11 12.29
CA TRP A 70 -0.53 11.61 13.54
C TRP A 70 0.14 12.70 14.39
N MET A 71 0.81 13.65 13.74
CA MET A 71 1.48 14.77 14.43
C MET A 71 0.50 15.83 14.95
N TYR A 72 -0.51 16.20 14.17
CA TYR A 72 -1.34 17.37 14.43
C TYR A 72 -2.82 17.06 14.66
N GLY A 73 -3.32 15.94 14.14
CA GLY A 73 -4.75 15.65 14.05
C GLY A 73 -5.32 14.66 15.06
N ARG A 74 -4.47 13.99 15.79
CA ARG A 74 -4.78 12.81 16.63
C ARG A 74 -5.92 13.00 17.66
N LYS A 75 -6.22 14.23 18.05
CA LYS A 75 -7.28 14.55 19.04
C LYS A 75 -8.48 15.29 18.43
N SER A 76 -8.47 15.57 17.13
CA SER A 76 -9.45 16.42 16.47
C SER A 76 -10.34 15.61 15.52
N ARG A 77 -11.64 15.47 15.87
CA ARG A 77 -12.63 14.81 14.99
C ARG A 77 -12.75 15.45 13.61
N PRO A 78 -12.84 16.80 13.47
CA PRO A 78 -12.95 17.40 12.12
C PRO A 78 -11.72 17.12 11.27
N LEU A 79 -10.52 17.12 11.89
CA LEU A 79 -9.29 16.83 11.15
C LEU A 79 -9.23 15.37 10.70
N LEU A 80 -9.78 14.43 11.49
CA LEU A 80 -9.92 13.03 11.08
C LEU A 80 -10.76 12.92 9.79
N TRP A 81 -11.94 13.54 9.77
CA TRP A 81 -12.82 13.47 8.60
C TRP A 81 -12.19 14.09 7.35
N VAL A 82 -11.51 15.24 7.52
CA VAL A 82 -10.77 15.89 6.42
C VAL A 82 -9.67 14.96 5.92
N SER A 83 -8.90 14.32 6.82
CA SER A 83 -7.83 13.39 6.43
C SER A 83 -8.37 12.14 5.73
N VAL A 84 -9.49 11.58 6.19
CA VAL A 84 -10.15 10.45 5.53
C VAL A 84 -10.63 10.84 4.13
N LEU A 85 -11.23 12.01 3.96
CA LEU A 85 -11.64 12.51 2.64
C LEU A 85 -10.44 12.73 1.71
N LEU A 86 -9.33 13.26 2.23
CA LEU A 86 -8.10 13.43 1.45
C LEU A 86 -7.44 12.08 1.08
N ALA A 87 -7.52 11.06 1.93
CA ALA A 87 -7.06 9.72 1.62
C ALA A 87 -7.91 9.07 0.51
N LEU A 88 -9.22 9.27 0.53
CA LEU A 88 -10.14 8.75 -0.49
C LEU A 88 -10.07 9.51 -1.82
N LEU A 89 -9.51 10.73 -1.84
CA LEU A 89 -9.47 11.59 -3.01
C LEU A 89 -8.74 10.95 -4.21
N PRO A 90 -7.52 10.36 -4.06
CA PRO A 90 -6.85 9.69 -5.19
C PRO A 90 -7.69 8.53 -5.76
N LEU A 91 -8.34 7.75 -4.90
CA LEU A 91 -9.22 6.66 -5.32
C LEU A 91 -10.43 7.19 -6.12
N ALA A 92 -11.04 8.28 -5.65
CA ALA A 92 -12.14 8.92 -6.35
C ALA A 92 -11.71 9.47 -7.72
N LEU A 93 -10.53 10.10 -7.80
CA LEU A 93 -9.96 10.60 -9.06
C LEU A 93 -9.66 9.47 -10.06
N VAL A 94 -9.12 8.34 -9.59
CA VAL A 94 -8.88 7.17 -10.45
C VAL A 94 -10.20 6.59 -10.97
N LYS A 95 -11.23 6.49 -10.14
CA LYS A 95 -12.57 6.02 -10.57
C LYS A 95 -13.26 6.99 -11.54
N LEU A 96 -13.17 8.28 -11.28
CA LEU A 96 -13.71 9.31 -12.20
C LEU A 96 -12.90 9.37 -13.50
N GLY A 97 -11.61 9.09 -13.45
CA GLY A 97 -10.71 9.04 -14.60
C GLY A 97 -11.01 7.88 -15.55
N GLU A 98 -11.65 6.80 -15.11
CA GLU A 98 -12.19 5.76 -16.02
C GLU A 98 -13.26 6.33 -16.96
N ILE A 99 -13.93 7.41 -16.56
CA ILE A 99 -14.89 8.13 -17.37
C ILE A 99 -14.22 9.18 -18.27
N CYS A 100 -13.06 9.72 -17.88
CA CYS A 100 -12.32 10.83 -18.51
C CYS A 100 -10.84 10.53 -18.82
N THR A 101 -10.53 9.42 -19.37
CA THR A 101 -9.34 8.92 -20.09
C THR A 101 -7.87 9.28 -19.80
N PRO A 102 -7.34 10.14 -18.93
CA PRO A 102 -5.89 10.15 -18.73
C PRO A 102 -5.37 9.39 -17.53
N PHE A 103 -6.19 8.96 -16.58
CA PHE A 103 -5.75 8.34 -15.33
C PHE A 103 -5.96 6.81 -15.24
N ALA A 104 -6.30 6.16 -16.33
CA ALA A 104 -6.53 4.71 -16.43
C ALA A 104 -5.27 3.84 -16.14
N PHE A 105 -4.15 4.45 -15.72
CA PHE A 105 -2.85 3.79 -15.63
C PHE A 105 -2.62 3.02 -14.32
N ILE A 106 -3.40 3.25 -13.27
CA ILE A 106 -3.21 2.52 -12.00
C ILE A 106 -4.30 1.46 -11.89
N ARG A 107 -3.91 0.21 -11.65
CA ARG A 107 -4.87 -0.84 -11.35
C ARG A 107 -5.69 -0.44 -10.13
N LEU A 108 -6.98 -0.22 -10.33
CA LEU A 108 -7.94 0.26 -9.34
C LEU A 108 -7.90 -0.55 -8.03
N MET A 109 -7.67 -1.86 -8.14
CA MET A 109 -7.59 -2.77 -6.98
C MET A 109 -6.46 -2.42 -6.02
N ALA A 110 -5.26 -2.13 -6.53
CA ALA A 110 -4.11 -1.79 -5.67
C ALA A 110 -4.34 -0.48 -4.91
N VAL A 111 -4.86 0.53 -5.60
CA VAL A 111 -5.13 1.85 -5.03
C VAL A 111 -6.21 1.76 -3.95
N SER A 112 -7.33 1.07 -4.22
CA SER A 112 -8.42 0.93 -3.25
C SER A 112 -7.95 0.24 -1.97
N TYR A 113 -7.20 -0.86 -2.10
CA TYR A 113 -6.69 -1.58 -0.94
C TYR A 113 -5.75 -0.73 -0.08
N MET A 114 -4.80 -0.02 -0.72
CA MET A 114 -3.87 0.87 -0.01
C MET A 114 -4.60 2.04 0.66
N THR A 115 -5.59 2.64 -0.01
CA THR A 115 -6.42 3.70 0.56
C THR A 115 -7.15 3.22 1.82
N PHE A 116 -7.79 2.05 1.78
CA PHE A 116 -8.47 1.51 2.98
C PHE A 116 -7.51 1.25 4.13
N ARG A 117 -6.30 0.80 3.85
CA ARG A 117 -5.24 0.67 4.86
C ARG A 117 -4.81 2.01 5.45
N ALA A 118 -4.67 3.04 4.62
CA ALA A 118 -4.37 4.38 5.11
C ALA A 118 -5.50 4.91 6.01
N VAL A 119 -6.76 4.74 5.60
CA VAL A 119 -7.93 5.08 6.42
C VAL A 119 -7.92 4.30 7.74
N GLN A 120 -7.60 3.01 7.74
CA GLN A 120 -7.46 2.21 8.95
C GLN A 120 -6.41 2.83 9.90
N VAL A 121 -5.24 3.20 9.38
CA VAL A 121 -4.18 3.85 10.18
C VAL A 121 -4.64 5.18 10.75
N LEU A 122 -5.40 5.99 10.00
CA LEU A 122 -5.97 7.26 10.48
C LEU A 122 -6.93 7.02 11.66
N LEU A 123 -7.84 6.04 11.54
CA LEU A 123 -8.79 5.68 12.58
C LEU A 123 -8.08 5.14 13.84
N GLU A 124 -7.16 4.18 13.68
CA GLU A 124 -6.39 3.61 14.78
C GLU A 124 -5.48 4.66 15.46
N SER A 125 -4.98 5.64 14.70
CA SER A 125 -4.23 6.77 15.24
C SER A 125 -5.12 7.68 16.08
N TYR A 126 -6.35 7.94 15.63
CA TYR A 126 -7.34 8.73 16.35
C TYR A 126 -7.77 8.03 17.66
N ASP A 127 -8.06 6.74 17.61
CA ASP A 127 -8.45 5.93 18.76
C ASP A 127 -7.29 5.70 19.76
N GLY A 128 -6.07 6.12 19.39
CA GLY A 128 -4.89 5.98 20.24
C GLY A 128 -4.30 4.57 20.28
N ALA A 129 -4.74 3.66 19.41
CA ALA A 129 -4.22 2.31 19.28
C ALA A 129 -2.75 2.35 18.80
N ILE A 130 -2.41 3.28 17.90
CA ILE A 130 -1.03 3.48 17.44
C ILE A 130 -0.32 4.44 18.37
N LYS A 131 0.59 3.90 19.21
CA LYS A 131 1.40 4.69 20.15
C LYS A 131 2.57 5.40 19.46
N GLU A 132 3.21 4.74 18.51
CA GLU A 132 4.35 5.24 17.73
C GLU A 132 4.11 4.98 16.24
N LEU A 133 4.13 6.02 15.43
CA LEU A 133 4.08 5.93 13.98
C LEU A 133 5.50 5.99 13.41
N ARG A 134 6.02 4.85 12.96
CA ARG A 134 7.31 4.78 12.29
C ARG A 134 7.08 4.71 10.78
N PRO A 135 7.59 5.68 9.99
CA PRO A 135 7.28 5.76 8.56
C PRO A 135 7.66 4.50 7.77
N LEU A 136 8.74 3.81 8.17
CA LEU A 136 9.16 2.56 7.55
C LEU A 136 8.14 1.43 7.74
N TYR A 137 7.55 1.32 8.94
CA TYR A 137 6.54 0.31 9.22
C TYR A 137 5.20 0.65 8.54
N LEU A 138 4.88 1.93 8.46
CA LEU A 138 3.72 2.40 7.73
C LEU A 138 3.86 2.10 6.23
N ALA A 139 5.02 2.40 5.63
CA ALA A 139 5.32 2.05 4.25
C ALA A 139 5.22 0.54 4.01
N TYR A 140 5.80 -0.28 4.90
CA TYR A 140 5.69 -1.74 4.81
C TYR A 140 4.23 -2.20 4.90
N PHE A 141 3.45 -1.62 5.80
CA PHE A 141 2.03 -1.95 5.95
C PHE A 141 1.21 -1.61 4.71
N LEU A 142 1.43 -0.43 4.11
CA LEU A 142 0.74 -0.01 2.88
C LEU A 142 1.16 -0.85 1.66
N LEU A 143 2.47 -1.12 1.53
CA LEU A 143 3.06 -1.82 0.38
C LEU A 143 3.08 -3.34 0.51
N PHE A 144 2.45 -3.92 1.54
CA PHE A 144 2.50 -5.36 1.76
C PHE A 144 1.92 -6.12 0.56
N PHE A 145 2.80 -6.62 -0.30
CA PHE A 145 2.48 -7.16 -1.62
C PHE A 145 1.41 -8.26 -1.61
N PRO A 146 1.41 -9.26 -0.70
CA PRO A 146 0.44 -10.34 -0.76
C PRO A 146 -1.02 -9.91 -0.78
N SER A 147 -1.28 -8.71 -0.26
CA SER A 147 -2.63 -8.17 -0.16
C SER A 147 -2.97 -7.12 -1.23
N VAL A 148 -1.97 -6.55 -1.92
CA VAL A 148 -2.17 -5.54 -2.96
C VAL A 148 -2.85 -6.11 -4.22
N PRO A 149 -2.42 -7.27 -4.75
CA PRO A 149 -3.04 -7.84 -5.94
C PRO A 149 -4.28 -8.69 -5.64
N ALA A 150 -4.51 -9.10 -4.38
CA ALA A 150 -5.68 -9.92 -4.02
C ALA A 150 -7.01 -9.17 -4.18
N GLY A 151 -6.99 -7.83 -4.09
CA GLY A 151 -8.22 -7.02 -4.12
C GLY A 151 -9.16 -7.32 -2.95
N PRO A 152 -10.30 -6.63 -2.87
CA PRO A 152 -11.38 -7.12 -2.04
C PRO A 152 -11.83 -8.47 -2.63
N ILE A 153 -11.81 -9.50 -1.80
CA ILE A 153 -12.39 -10.80 -2.12
C ILE A 153 -13.90 -10.57 -2.03
N ASP A 154 -14.56 -10.47 -3.18
CA ASP A 154 -16.02 -10.49 -3.26
C ASP A 154 -16.51 -11.88 -2.97
#